data_d8acd62447f763d9cfc40224bc985769
#
_entry.id   d8acd62447f763d9cfc40224bc985769
#
_cell.length_a   1.000
_cell.length_b   1.000
_cell.length_c   1.000
_cell.angle_alpha   90.00
_cell.angle_beta   90.00
_cell.angle_gamma   90.00
#
_symmetry.space_group_name_H-M   'P 1'
#
loop_
_entity.id
_entity.type
_entity.pdbx_description
1 polymer ?
#
loop_
_entity_poly.entity_id
_entity_poly.type
_entity_poly.pdbx_seq_one_letter_code
_entity_poly.pdbx_strand_id
1 'polypeptide(L)'
;MKDESQRNGENSKENNQMDRVQTTIPVQHVSISIEKPFSKTCSRFESRMGRIDYAAFDKMLSERKSETAIRNYVKGIEGPLGLMIFNVIDHGLLLSLAGQPARAKQYVVGNPLIALQMTQKDVRAGLYAPLRLYQRRRSE
;
A
#
# COMPACT_ATOMS: atom_id res chain seq x y z
N MET A 1 -59.94 -36.26 -15.25
CA MET A 1 -60.22 -34.86 -15.49
C MET A 1 -59.15 -34.07 -14.84
N LYS A 2 -58.46 -33.31 -15.63
CA LYS A 2 -57.18 -32.61 -15.41
C LYS A 2 -57.27 -31.60 -14.29
N ASP A 3 -56.25 -31.59 -13.40
CA ASP A 3 -55.94 -30.46 -12.55
C ASP A 3 -54.49 -30.03 -12.82
N GLU A 4 -54.33 -28.89 -13.44
CA GLU A 4 -53.06 -28.26 -13.75
C GLU A 4 -52.65 -27.41 -12.56
N SER A 5 -51.79 -27.95 -11.73
CA SER A 5 -51.13 -27.21 -10.67
C SER A 5 -50.06 -26.27 -11.28
N GLN A 6 -50.36 -24.98 -11.33
CA GLN A 6 -49.46 -23.93 -11.70
C GLN A 6 -48.29 -23.82 -10.68
N ARG A 7 -47.08 -24.12 -11.11
CA ARG A 7 -45.87 -23.79 -10.38
C ARG A 7 -45.57 -22.30 -10.59
N ASN A 8 -45.93 -21.52 -9.62
CA ASN A 8 -45.39 -20.13 -9.50
C ASN A 8 -43.90 -20.21 -9.16
N GLY A 9 -43.07 -19.93 -10.12
CA GLY A 9 -41.67 -19.63 -9.90
C GLY A 9 -41.55 -18.26 -9.22
N GLU A 10 -41.31 -18.27 -7.92
CA GLU A 10 -40.90 -17.07 -7.21
C GLU A 10 -39.47 -16.72 -7.66
N ASN A 11 -39.43 -15.75 -8.55
CA ASN A 11 -38.20 -15.07 -8.96
C ASN A 11 -37.79 -14.14 -7.83
N SER A 12 -37.07 -14.63 -6.84
CA SER A 12 -36.46 -13.85 -5.80
C SER A 12 -35.40 -12.93 -6.45
N LYS A 13 -35.80 -11.73 -6.81
CA LYS A 13 -34.88 -10.64 -7.13
C LYS A 13 -34.08 -10.38 -5.87
N GLU A 14 -32.85 -10.86 -5.82
CA GLU A 14 -31.85 -10.40 -4.86
C GLU A 14 -31.74 -8.89 -4.98
N ASN A 15 -32.31 -8.20 -4.02
CA ASN A 15 -32.25 -6.75 -3.92
C ASN A 15 -30.83 -6.43 -3.42
N ASN A 16 -29.88 -6.25 -4.34
CA ASN A 16 -28.50 -5.94 -4.06
C ASN A 16 -28.42 -4.47 -3.63
N GLN A 17 -28.92 -4.19 -2.42
CA GLN A 17 -28.89 -2.86 -1.84
C GLN A 17 -27.48 -2.58 -1.36
N MET A 18 -26.73 -1.76 -2.11
CA MET A 18 -25.42 -1.27 -1.69
C MET A 18 -25.58 -0.16 -0.67
N ASP A 19 -25.23 -0.44 0.58
CA ASP A 19 -25.14 0.58 1.62
C ASP A 19 -23.84 1.37 1.47
N ARG A 20 -23.97 2.68 1.23
CA ARG A 20 -22.85 3.60 1.17
C ARG A 20 -22.66 4.27 2.52
N VAL A 21 -21.53 3.99 3.17
CA VAL A 21 -21.11 4.72 4.38
C VAL A 21 -19.92 5.62 4.01
N GLN A 22 -20.02 6.90 4.34
CA GLN A 22 -18.93 7.88 4.16
C GLN A 22 -18.43 8.33 5.53
N THR A 23 -17.12 8.23 5.75
CA THR A 23 -16.49 8.66 7.00
C THR A 23 -15.35 9.63 6.68
N THR A 24 -15.29 10.72 7.43
CA THR A 24 -14.16 11.66 7.37
C THR A 24 -13.12 11.28 8.42
N ILE A 25 -11.88 11.11 7.99
CA ILE A 25 -10.77 10.74 8.87
C ILE A 25 -9.74 11.87 8.85
N PRO A 26 -9.36 12.45 10.01
CA PRO A 26 -8.28 13.42 10.08
C PRO A 26 -6.94 12.72 9.85
N VAL A 27 -6.08 13.33 9.04
CA VAL A 27 -4.70 12.88 8.82
C VAL A 27 -3.72 13.99 9.19
N GLN A 28 -2.55 13.60 9.69
CA GLN A 28 -1.45 14.53 9.92
C GLN A 28 -0.53 14.54 8.71
N HIS A 29 -0.28 15.73 8.17
CA HIS A 29 0.71 15.95 7.14
C HIS A 29 1.96 16.57 7.78
N VAL A 30 3.10 15.88 7.69
CA VAL A 30 4.38 16.35 8.20
C VAL A 30 5.26 16.72 7.01
N SER A 31 5.73 17.97 6.97
CA SER A 31 6.71 18.48 5.98
C SER A 31 8.04 18.78 6.64
N ILE A 32 9.12 18.28 6.03
CA ILE A 32 10.49 18.51 6.49
C ILE A 32 11.28 19.11 5.33
N SER A 33 11.90 20.28 5.53
CA SER A 33 12.80 20.88 4.55
C SER A 33 14.23 20.41 4.79
N ILE A 34 14.90 19.99 3.73
CA ILE A 34 16.27 19.47 3.79
C ILE A 34 17.12 20.27 2.78
N GLU A 35 18.17 20.92 3.25
CA GLU A 35 19.11 21.68 2.43
C GLU A 35 20.20 20.78 1.82
N LYS A 36 19.76 19.82 0.99
CA LYS A 36 20.65 18.92 0.27
C LYS A 36 20.13 18.67 -1.14
N PRO A 37 21.02 18.34 -2.10
CA PRO A 37 20.60 17.98 -3.44
C PRO A 37 19.56 16.86 -3.42
N PHE A 38 18.52 17.00 -4.24
CA PHE A 38 17.41 16.03 -4.33
C PHE A 38 17.89 14.59 -4.54
N SER A 39 18.83 14.38 -5.48
CA SER A 39 19.37 13.06 -5.78
C SER A 39 20.09 12.44 -4.58
N LYS A 40 20.86 13.22 -3.84
CA LYS A 40 21.55 12.74 -2.63
C LYS A 40 20.57 12.39 -1.52
N THR A 41 19.49 13.15 -1.37
CA THR A 41 18.44 12.89 -0.38
C THR A 41 17.71 11.58 -0.73
N CYS A 42 17.33 11.40 -2.01
CA CYS A 42 16.71 10.16 -2.48
C CYS A 42 17.64 8.95 -2.25
N SER A 43 18.89 9.01 -2.71
CA SER A 43 19.85 7.91 -2.58
C SER A 43 20.10 7.53 -1.12
N ARG A 44 20.24 8.54 -0.24
CA ARG A 44 20.42 8.29 1.19
C ARG A 44 19.20 7.64 1.83
N PHE A 45 18.00 8.06 1.46
CA PHE A 45 16.77 7.44 1.91
C PHE A 45 16.69 6.00 1.41
N GLU A 46 16.86 5.78 0.12
CA GLU A 46 16.78 4.45 -0.50
C GLU A 46 17.80 3.47 0.07
N SER A 47 19.01 3.92 0.41
CA SER A 47 20.05 3.07 1.01
C SER A 47 19.76 2.64 2.45
N ARG A 48 18.81 3.29 3.12
CA ARG A 48 18.40 2.97 4.51
C ARG A 48 17.14 2.11 4.56
N MET A 49 16.55 1.81 3.42
CA MET A 49 15.31 1.05 3.30
C MET A 49 15.59 -0.32 2.72
N GLY A 50 14.87 -1.32 3.22
CA GLY A 50 14.81 -2.63 2.57
C GLY A 50 14.01 -2.58 1.28
N ARG A 51 14.00 -3.71 0.57
CA ARG A 51 13.21 -3.93 -0.65
C ARG A 51 12.47 -5.24 -0.53
N ILE A 52 11.18 -5.24 -0.83
CA ILE A 52 10.39 -6.47 -0.87
C ILE A 52 10.54 -7.12 -2.25
N ASP A 53 10.75 -8.42 -2.25
CA ASP A 53 10.52 -9.27 -3.41
C ASP A 53 9.10 -9.83 -3.28
N TYR A 54 8.16 -9.25 -4.03
CA TYR A 54 6.76 -9.65 -4.00
C TYR A 54 6.58 -11.11 -4.41
N ALA A 55 7.30 -11.58 -5.42
CA ALA A 55 7.16 -12.95 -5.89
C ALA A 55 7.58 -13.97 -4.81
N ALA A 56 8.70 -13.70 -4.14
CA ALA A 56 9.15 -14.53 -3.04
C ALA A 56 8.20 -14.46 -1.84
N PHE A 57 7.71 -13.28 -1.49
CA PHE A 57 6.80 -13.07 -0.37
C PHE A 57 5.45 -13.75 -0.61
N ASP A 58 4.83 -13.52 -1.77
CA ASP A 58 3.55 -14.12 -2.15
C ASP A 58 3.64 -15.65 -2.22
N LYS A 59 4.77 -16.18 -2.70
CA LYS A 59 5.03 -17.61 -2.69
C LYS A 59 5.04 -18.17 -1.26
N MET A 60 5.70 -17.50 -0.33
CA MET A 60 5.72 -17.95 1.07
C MET A 60 4.32 -17.96 1.70
N LEU A 61 3.48 -16.96 1.39
CA LEU A 61 2.11 -16.88 1.87
C LEU A 61 1.23 -17.97 1.26
N SER A 62 1.32 -18.19 -0.06
CA SER A 62 0.54 -19.20 -0.77
C SER A 62 0.91 -20.63 -0.35
N GLU A 63 2.18 -20.89 -0.08
CA GLU A 63 2.67 -22.15 0.47
C GLU A 63 2.39 -22.31 1.98
N ARG A 64 1.76 -21.33 2.61
CA ARG A 64 1.46 -21.31 4.04
C ARG A 64 2.68 -21.60 4.91
N LYS A 65 3.82 -20.97 4.59
CA LYS A 65 5.01 -21.06 5.43
C LYS A 65 4.70 -20.66 6.86
N SER A 66 5.43 -21.18 7.82
CA SER A 66 5.23 -20.85 9.23
C SER A 66 5.42 -19.37 9.51
N GLU A 67 4.75 -18.85 10.53
CA GLU A 67 4.90 -17.46 10.96
C GLU A 67 6.38 -17.11 11.21
N THR A 68 7.12 -18.03 11.82
CA THR A 68 8.56 -17.86 12.08
C THR A 68 9.34 -17.70 10.78
N ALA A 69 9.05 -18.51 9.76
CA ALA A 69 9.73 -18.41 8.46
C ALA A 69 9.46 -17.07 7.79
N ILE A 70 8.20 -16.60 7.82
CA ILE A 70 7.82 -15.31 7.27
C ILE A 70 8.48 -14.15 8.03
N ARG A 71 8.52 -14.21 9.37
CA ARG A 71 9.20 -13.22 10.19
C ARG A 71 10.69 -13.15 9.88
N ASN A 72 11.35 -14.28 9.78
CA ASN A 72 12.77 -14.34 9.46
C ASN A 72 13.05 -13.77 8.06
N TYR A 73 12.23 -14.08 7.08
CA TYR A 73 12.33 -13.51 5.75
C TYR A 73 12.23 -11.97 5.78
N VAL A 74 11.18 -11.43 6.39
CA VAL A 74 10.97 -9.98 6.48
C VAL A 74 12.14 -9.31 7.21
N LYS A 75 12.60 -9.88 8.31
CA LYS A 75 13.77 -9.39 9.06
C LYS A 75 15.05 -9.40 8.24
N GLY A 76 15.21 -10.35 7.34
CA GLY A 76 16.36 -10.44 6.45
C GLY A 76 16.38 -9.40 5.33
N ILE A 77 15.23 -8.84 4.95
CA ILE A 77 15.12 -7.89 3.84
C ILE A 77 14.75 -6.46 4.27
N GLU A 78 14.37 -6.23 5.52
CA GLU A 78 14.12 -4.88 6.02
C GLU A 78 15.42 -4.06 6.11
N GLY A 79 15.33 -2.77 5.89
CA GLY A 79 16.48 -1.87 6.04
C GLY A 79 16.79 -1.58 7.52
N PRO A 80 17.88 -0.82 7.78
CA PRO A 80 18.31 -0.48 9.15
C PRO A 80 17.26 0.22 10.02
N LEU A 81 16.24 0.82 9.38
CA LEU A 81 15.13 1.46 10.08
C LEU A 81 13.93 0.51 10.31
N GLY A 82 14.07 -0.78 10.02
CA GLY A 82 12.98 -1.76 10.12
C GLY A 82 11.88 -1.53 9.08
N LEU A 83 12.16 -0.81 8.01
CA LEU A 83 11.22 -0.46 6.95
C LEU A 83 11.76 -0.88 5.58
N MET A 84 10.86 -1.02 4.64
CA MET A 84 11.18 -1.31 3.24
C MET A 84 10.35 -0.48 2.28
N ILE A 85 10.85 -0.30 1.09
CA ILE A 85 10.15 0.34 -0.01
C ILE A 85 9.35 -0.74 -0.74
N PHE A 86 8.06 -0.53 -0.84
CA PHE A 86 7.14 -1.37 -1.61
C PHE A 86 7.01 -0.91 -3.06
N ASN A 87 6.99 0.41 -3.27
CA ASN A 87 6.89 0.99 -4.60
C ASN A 87 7.54 2.37 -4.65
N VAL A 88 7.99 2.77 -5.84
CA VAL A 88 8.49 4.11 -6.13
C VAL A 88 7.80 4.63 -7.38
N ILE A 89 7.20 5.80 -7.28
CA ILE A 89 6.57 6.48 -8.42
C ILE A 89 7.35 7.77 -8.69
N ASP A 90 7.93 7.88 -9.88
CA ASP A 90 8.62 9.09 -10.31
C ASP A 90 7.65 10.07 -10.96
N HIS A 91 7.12 10.96 -10.15
CA HIS A 91 6.22 12.03 -10.61
C HIS A 91 6.95 13.07 -11.47
N GLY A 92 8.27 13.21 -11.30
CA GLY A 92 9.08 14.11 -12.13
C GLY A 92 9.11 13.65 -13.58
N LEU A 93 9.30 12.36 -13.81
CA LEU A 93 9.21 11.79 -15.17
C LEU A 93 7.81 11.96 -15.75
N LEU A 94 6.77 11.74 -14.97
CA LEU A 94 5.39 11.89 -15.43
C LEU A 94 5.09 13.36 -15.81
N LEU A 95 5.53 14.33 -15.01
CA LEU A 95 5.36 15.75 -15.28
C LEU A 95 6.14 16.20 -16.52
N SER A 96 7.26 15.57 -16.83
CA SER A 96 8.04 15.88 -18.04
C SER A 96 7.25 15.63 -19.33
N LEU A 97 6.31 14.67 -19.32
CA LEU A 97 5.42 14.40 -20.46
C LEU A 97 4.45 15.58 -20.72
N ALA A 98 4.13 16.34 -19.69
CA ALA A 98 3.31 17.55 -19.79
C ALA A 98 4.14 18.83 -20.03
N GLY A 99 5.43 18.69 -20.33
CA GLY A 99 6.34 19.85 -20.51
C GLY A 99 6.66 20.59 -19.21
N GLN A 100 6.42 19.98 -18.06
CA GLN A 100 6.67 20.55 -16.74
C GLN A 100 7.78 19.76 -16.02
N PRO A 101 9.07 20.01 -16.33
CA PRO A 101 10.15 19.28 -15.70
C PRO A 101 10.20 19.59 -14.21
N ALA A 102 10.13 18.54 -13.41
CA ALA A 102 10.20 18.61 -11.95
C ALA A 102 11.02 17.45 -11.40
N ARG A 103 11.45 17.57 -10.15
CA ARG A 103 12.07 16.47 -9.41
C ARG A 103 11.17 16.12 -8.26
N ALA A 104 10.46 14.99 -8.40
CA ALA A 104 9.53 14.51 -7.39
C ALA A 104 9.40 13.00 -7.46
N LYS A 105 9.53 12.34 -6.31
CA LYS A 105 9.33 10.91 -6.15
C LYS A 105 8.40 10.62 -5.00
N GLN A 106 7.47 9.70 -5.20
CA GLN A 106 6.65 9.13 -4.14
C GLN A 106 7.16 7.74 -3.80
N TYR A 107 7.33 7.49 -2.52
CA TYR A 107 7.68 6.18 -1.98
C TYR A 107 6.50 5.64 -1.20
N VAL A 108 6.19 4.38 -1.44
CA VAL A 108 5.27 3.59 -0.62
C VAL A 108 6.13 2.74 0.28
N VAL A 109 6.06 2.97 1.59
CA VAL A 109 6.99 2.39 2.56
C VAL A 109 6.25 1.77 3.74
N GLY A 110 6.80 0.72 4.29
CA GLY A 110 6.23 0.05 5.46
C GLY A 110 6.99 -1.22 5.84
N ASN A 111 6.33 -2.02 6.66
CA ASN A 111 6.80 -3.34 7.05
C ASN A 111 5.58 -4.27 7.19
N PRO A 112 5.54 -5.43 6.50
CA PRO A 112 4.41 -6.36 6.57
C PRO A 112 4.10 -6.83 7.99
N LEU A 113 5.11 -6.97 8.85
CA LEU A 113 4.89 -7.39 10.25
C LEU A 113 4.24 -6.30 11.09
N ILE A 114 4.54 -5.02 10.81
CA ILE A 114 3.85 -3.89 11.44
C ILE A 114 2.41 -3.83 10.95
N ALA A 115 2.21 -3.97 9.65
CA ALA A 115 0.87 -4.01 9.05
C ALA A 115 0.03 -5.15 9.65
N LEU A 116 0.61 -6.33 9.85
CA LEU A 116 -0.04 -7.47 10.49
C LEU A 116 -0.52 -7.13 11.90
N GLN A 117 0.30 -6.46 12.72
CA GLN A 117 -0.08 -6.05 14.08
C GLN A 117 -1.27 -5.08 14.10
N MET A 118 -1.38 -4.22 13.07
CA MET A 118 -2.50 -3.31 12.91
C MET A 118 -3.78 -4.04 12.46
N THR A 119 -3.67 -4.85 11.41
CA THR A 119 -4.80 -5.53 10.78
C THR A 119 -5.35 -6.67 11.62
N GLN A 120 -4.57 -7.27 12.50
CA GLN A 120 -5.07 -8.21 13.50
C GLN A 120 -6.09 -7.58 14.47
N LYS A 121 -5.96 -6.29 14.75
CA LYS A 121 -6.88 -5.56 15.63
C LYS A 121 -8.11 -5.06 14.87
N ASP A 122 -7.90 -4.56 13.66
CA ASP A 122 -8.95 -4.09 12.76
C ASP A 122 -8.47 -4.24 11.32
N VAL A 123 -9.06 -5.14 10.57
CA VAL A 123 -8.72 -5.41 9.17
C VAL A 123 -8.81 -4.15 8.29
N ARG A 124 -9.67 -3.19 8.65
CA ARG A 124 -9.82 -1.91 7.95
C ARG A 124 -8.59 -1.02 8.04
N ALA A 125 -7.72 -1.26 9.04
CA ALA A 125 -6.45 -0.55 9.15
C ALA A 125 -5.55 -0.73 7.91
N GLY A 126 -5.77 -1.79 7.12
CA GLY A 126 -5.09 -2.00 5.85
C GLY A 126 -5.31 -0.89 4.80
N LEU A 127 -6.39 -0.11 4.92
CA LEU A 127 -6.62 1.06 4.05
C LEU A 127 -5.62 2.20 4.30
N TYR A 128 -5.02 2.25 5.48
CA TYR A 128 -4.16 3.35 5.92
C TYR A 128 -2.68 2.97 5.99
N ALA A 129 -2.37 1.72 5.73
CA ALA A 129 -1.02 1.19 5.59
C ALA A 129 -0.84 0.68 4.13
N PRO A 130 0.32 0.84 3.54
CA PRO A 130 1.56 1.44 4.00
C PRO A 130 1.58 2.97 3.98
N LEU A 131 2.63 3.58 4.54
CA LEU A 131 2.83 5.02 4.53
C LEU A 131 3.23 5.51 3.12
N ARG A 132 2.91 6.77 2.84
CA ARG A 132 3.37 7.46 1.63
C ARG A 132 4.32 8.57 2.03
N LEU A 133 5.51 8.57 1.43
CA LEU A 133 6.51 9.60 1.59
C LEU A 133 6.75 10.26 0.23
N TYR A 134 6.69 11.59 0.17
CA TYR A 134 6.86 12.35 -1.05
C TYR A 134 8.09 13.25 -0.93
N GLN A 135 9.09 13.02 -1.77
CA GLN A 135 10.27 13.86 -1.86
C GLN A 135 10.15 14.72 -3.11
N ARG A 136 10.33 16.01 -2.96
CA ARG A 136 10.35 16.95 -4.07
C ARG A 136 11.42 18.01 -3.89
N ARG A 137 11.95 18.51 -5.00
CA ARG A 137 12.75 19.74 -4.99
C ARG A 137 11.80 20.92 -4.79
N ARG A 138 12.15 21.83 -3.91
CA ARG A 138 11.45 23.10 -3.81
C ARG A 138 11.66 23.87 -5.13
N SER A 139 10.62 24.43 -5.70
CA SER A 139 10.75 25.44 -6.77
C SER A 139 11.40 26.67 -6.14
N GLU A 140 12.45 27.16 -6.77
CA GLU A 140 12.99 28.47 -6.45
C GLU A 140 12.01 29.53 -6.88
#